data_3fdcfe0943da68df5917089f6273e8e9
#
_entry.id   3fdcfe0943da68df5917089f6273e8e9
#
_cell.length_a   1.000
_cell.length_b   1.000
_cell.length_c   1.000
_cell.angle_alpha   90.00
_cell.angle_beta   90.00
_cell.angle_gamma   90.00
#
_symmetry.space_group_name_H-M   'P 1'
#
loop_
_entity.id
_entity.type
_entity.pdbx_description
1 polymer ?
#
loop_
_entity_poly.entity_id
_entity_poly.type
_entity_poly.pdbx_seq_one_letter_code
_entity_poly.pdbx_strand_id
1 'polypeptide(L)'
;KLDNKKILACCANGAGSSLMMEKAIDKVMKKYNIKPAELRHCPVSEGKTAARNYDLVFCAKTFVKTFEGCEKNGTILIPLRNVMSAKEIEDALKAADLLD
;
A
#
# COMPACT_ATOMS: atom_id res chain seq x y z
N LYS A 1 0.57 -3.84 14.46
CA LYS A 1 0.30 -2.41 14.24
C LYS A 1 -0.63 -2.14 13.04
N LEU A 2 -0.67 -3.06 12.09
CA LEU A 2 -1.55 -2.92 10.94
C LEU A 2 -2.83 -3.74 11.04
N ASP A 3 -3.05 -4.40 12.15
CA ASP A 3 -4.28 -5.16 12.36
C ASP A 3 -5.49 -4.22 12.34
N ASN A 4 -6.52 -4.65 11.63
CA ASN A 4 -7.77 -3.88 11.47
C ASN A 4 -7.59 -2.55 10.73
N LYS A 5 -6.50 -2.39 10.01
CA LYS A 5 -6.28 -1.19 9.20
C LYS A 5 -6.68 -1.44 7.75
N LYS A 6 -7.08 -0.39 7.06
CA LYS A 6 -7.43 -0.48 5.65
C LYS A 6 -6.20 -0.17 4.80
N ILE A 7 -5.87 -1.08 3.89
CA ILE A 7 -4.68 -0.97 3.05
C ILE A 7 -5.08 -0.93 1.58
N LEU A 8 -4.52 0.03 0.85
CA LEU A 8 -4.78 0.20 -0.57
C LEU A 8 -3.49 0.05 -1.35
N ALA A 9 -3.54 -0.73 -2.43
CA ALA A 9 -2.42 -0.90 -3.35
C ALA A 9 -2.77 -0.26 -4.69
N CYS A 10 -1.99 0.71 -5.13
CA CYS A 10 -2.26 1.44 -6.36
C CYS A 10 -1.14 1.30 -7.38
N CYS A 11 -1.51 1.02 -8.61
CA CYS A 11 -0.56 0.89 -9.70
C CYS A 11 -1.09 1.58 -10.96
N ALA A 12 -0.17 1.93 -11.88
CA ALA A 12 -0.48 2.74 -13.04
C ALA A 12 -1.61 2.20 -13.90
N ASN A 13 -1.55 0.93 -14.23
CA ASN A 13 -2.41 0.35 -15.26
C ASN A 13 -3.48 -0.61 -14.76
N GLY A 14 -3.75 -0.58 -13.48
CA GLY A 14 -4.89 -1.32 -12.96
C GLY A 14 -4.64 -2.80 -12.72
N ALA A 15 -5.54 -3.64 -13.21
CA ALA A 15 -5.75 -4.98 -12.67
C ALA A 15 -4.54 -5.90 -12.56
N GLY A 16 -3.68 -5.94 -13.57
CA GLY A 16 -2.56 -6.88 -13.57
C GLY A 16 -1.52 -6.62 -12.50
N SER A 17 -0.85 -5.47 -12.58
CA SER A 17 0.24 -5.15 -11.67
C SER A 17 -0.23 -4.78 -10.28
N SER A 18 -1.41 -4.16 -10.15
CA SER A 18 -1.93 -3.86 -8.81
C SER A 18 -2.34 -5.12 -8.06
N LEU A 19 -2.81 -6.15 -8.79
CA LEU A 19 -3.12 -7.44 -8.17
C LEU A 19 -1.85 -8.11 -7.66
N MET A 20 -0.75 -8.04 -8.43
CA MET A 20 0.52 -8.62 -8.01
C MET A 20 1.07 -7.88 -6.80
N MET A 21 0.88 -6.55 -6.75
CA MET A 21 1.26 -5.76 -5.60
C MET A 21 0.46 -6.18 -4.37
N GLU A 22 -0.85 -6.35 -4.53
CA GLU A 22 -1.71 -6.80 -3.43
C GLU A 22 -1.25 -8.16 -2.90
N LYS A 23 -0.92 -9.09 -3.78
CA LYS A 23 -0.45 -10.40 -3.37
C LYS A 23 0.87 -10.32 -2.61
N ALA A 24 1.78 -9.45 -3.02
CA ALA A 24 3.05 -9.26 -2.33
C ALA A 24 2.83 -8.68 -0.94
N ILE A 25 1.90 -7.74 -0.81
CA ILE A 25 1.55 -7.15 0.48
C ILE A 25 0.93 -8.22 1.38
N ASP A 26 0.01 -9.01 0.83
CA ASP A 26 -0.65 -10.07 1.58
C ASP A 26 0.37 -11.09 2.12
N LYS A 27 1.38 -11.41 1.32
CA LYS A 27 2.45 -12.31 1.72
C LYS A 27 3.19 -11.78 2.95
N VAL A 28 3.48 -10.49 2.97
CA VAL A 28 4.15 -9.85 4.11
C VAL A 28 3.22 -9.85 5.33
N MET A 29 1.95 -9.53 5.12
CA MET A 29 0.98 -9.53 6.22
C MET A 29 0.89 -10.90 6.87
N LYS A 30 0.83 -11.96 6.07
CA LYS A 30 0.77 -13.33 6.59
C LYS A 30 2.04 -13.72 7.32
N LYS A 31 3.19 -13.26 6.84
CA LYS A 31 4.47 -13.55 7.48
C LYS A 31 4.51 -13.00 8.90
N TYR A 32 3.90 -11.84 9.12
CA TYR A 32 3.88 -11.19 10.43
C TYR A 32 2.57 -11.43 11.18
N ASN A 33 1.73 -12.31 10.65
CA ASN A 33 0.45 -12.66 11.27
C ASN A 33 -0.44 -11.43 11.47
N ILE A 34 -0.44 -10.54 10.48
CA ILE A 34 -1.24 -9.31 10.48
C ILE A 34 -2.53 -9.54 9.69
N LYS A 35 -3.65 -9.11 10.23
CA LYS A 35 -4.94 -9.23 9.57
C LYS A 35 -5.54 -7.84 9.33
N PRO A 36 -5.31 -7.26 8.12
CA PRO A 36 -5.88 -5.96 7.83
C PRO A 36 -7.39 -6.04 7.72
N ALA A 37 -8.07 -4.92 8.01
CA ALA A 37 -9.52 -4.85 7.87
C ALA A 37 -9.90 -4.95 6.40
N GLU A 38 -9.09 -4.39 5.52
CA GLU A 38 -9.32 -4.42 4.08
C GLU A 38 -7.98 -4.33 3.37
N LEU A 39 -7.83 -5.13 2.31
CA LEU A 39 -6.67 -5.05 1.43
C LEU A 39 -7.21 -5.04 0.01
N ARG A 40 -7.12 -3.88 -0.66
CA ARG A 40 -7.69 -3.68 -1.97
C ARG A 40 -6.62 -3.18 -2.95
N HIS A 41 -6.83 -3.45 -4.23
CA HIS A 41 -5.98 -2.89 -5.29
C HIS A 41 -6.84 -2.10 -6.26
N CYS A 42 -6.26 -1.07 -6.86
CA CYS A 42 -6.97 -0.25 -7.85
C CYS A 42 -5.95 0.52 -8.70
N PRO A 43 -6.39 1.05 -9.86
CA PRO A 43 -5.51 1.93 -10.64
C PRO A 43 -5.29 3.25 -9.92
N VAL A 44 -4.20 3.93 -10.26
CA VAL A 44 -3.82 5.20 -9.64
C VAL A 44 -4.94 6.25 -9.77
N SER A 45 -5.60 6.29 -10.93
CA SER A 45 -6.66 7.27 -11.16
C SER A 45 -7.80 7.14 -10.15
N GLU A 46 -8.13 5.91 -9.76
CA GLU A 46 -9.16 5.65 -8.75
C GLU A 46 -8.59 5.84 -7.34
N GLY A 47 -7.35 5.39 -7.14
CA GLY A 47 -6.69 5.47 -5.85
C GLY A 47 -6.50 6.88 -5.35
N LYS A 48 -6.28 7.82 -6.26
CA LYS A 48 -6.13 9.23 -5.92
C LYS A 48 -7.29 9.74 -5.05
N THR A 49 -8.50 9.33 -5.39
CA THR A 49 -9.69 9.73 -4.64
C THR A 49 -9.92 8.82 -3.44
N ALA A 50 -9.67 7.52 -3.59
CA ALA A 50 -9.94 6.54 -2.56
C ALA A 50 -8.94 6.58 -1.39
N ALA A 51 -7.71 7.04 -1.64
CA ALA A 51 -6.62 6.97 -0.66
C ALA A 51 -6.98 7.56 0.70
N ARG A 52 -7.74 8.63 0.72
CA ARG A 52 -8.12 9.29 1.98
C ARG A 52 -8.99 8.42 2.89
N ASN A 53 -9.57 7.36 2.34
CA ASN A 53 -10.42 6.44 3.09
C ASN A 53 -9.64 5.24 3.62
N TYR A 54 -8.33 5.21 3.37
CA TYR A 54 -7.47 4.10 3.77
C TYR A 54 -6.41 4.57 4.76
N ASP A 55 -5.95 3.66 5.60
CA ASP A 55 -4.93 3.97 6.60
C ASP A 55 -3.53 3.91 6.01
N LEU A 56 -3.34 3.07 5.00
CA LEU A 56 -2.04 2.83 4.39
C LEU A 56 -2.22 2.66 2.89
N VAL A 57 -1.40 3.37 2.11
CA VAL A 57 -1.45 3.28 0.65
C VAL A 57 -0.05 2.95 0.12
N PHE A 58 0.01 1.89 -0.70
CA PHE A 58 1.22 1.55 -1.44
C PHE A 58 1.07 2.02 -2.87
N CYS A 59 2.10 2.64 -3.41
CA CYS A 59 2.09 3.04 -4.81
C CYS A 59 3.51 2.90 -5.39
N ALA A 60 3.60 2.88 -6.72
CA ALA A 60 4.91 2.95 -7.36
C ALA A 60 5.52 4.32 -7.07
N LYS A 61 6.82 4.36 -6.88
CA LYS A 61 7.52 5.59 -6.52
C LYS A 61 7.25 6.73 -7.51
N THR A 62 7.06 6.40 -8.77
CA THR A 62 6.77 7.40 -9.81
C THR A 62 5.43 8.12 -9.62
N PHE A 63 4.55 7.58 -8.80
CA PHE A 63 3.21 8.16 -8.57
C PHE A 63 3.06 8.84 -7.22
N VAL A 64 4.16 9.07 -6.50
CA VAL A 64 4.10 9.71 -5.19
C VAL A 64 3.36 11.05 -5.24
N LYS A 65 3.62 11.85 -6.27
CA LYS A 65 2.99 13.17 -6.39
C LYS A 65 1.48 13.09 -6.59
N THR A 66 1.01 12.00 -7.22
CA THR A 66 -0.42 11.80 -7.42
C THR A 66 -1.17 11.68 -6.09
N PHE A 67 -0.50 11.13 -5.08
CA PHE A 67 -1.07 10.94 -3.75
C PHE A 67 -0.70 12.03 -2.77
N GLU A 68 -0.07 13.09 -3.26
CA GLU A 68 0.30 14.22 -2.42
C GLU A 68 -0.95 14.81 -1.77
N GLY A 69 -0.89 14.99 -0.47
CA GLY A 69 -2.02 15.51 0.29
C GLY A 69 -2.85 14.45 1.01
N CYS A 70 -2.77 13.17 0.62
CA CYS A 70 -3.52 12.14 1.33
C CYS A 70 -3.04 12.00 2.78
N GLU A 71 -1.79 12.30 3.03
CA GLU A 71 -1.20 12.23 4.37
C GLU A 71 -1.84 13.21 5.34
N LYS A 72 -2.44 14.28 4.82
CA LYS A 72 -3.14 15.25 5.65
C LYS A 72 -4.34 14.66 6.36
N ASN A 73 -4.84 13.54 5.85
CA ASN A 73 -5.97 12.83 6.44
C ASN A 73 -5.52 11.69 7.36
N GLY A 74 -4.22 11.63 7.65
CA GLY A 74 -3.67 10.57 8.48
C GLY A 74 -3.29 9.30 7.73
N THR A 75 -3.42 9.30 6.41
CA THR A 75 -3.05 8.16 5.57
C THR A 75 -1.53 8.10 5.42
N ILE A 76 -0.97 6.91 5.60
CA ILE A 76 0.46 6.71 5.42
C ILE A 76 0.73 6.26 3.98
N LEU A 77 1.62 6.94 3.29
CA LEU A 77 1.97 6.63 1.90
C LEU A 77 3.31 5.91 1.84
N ILE A 78 3.32 4.74 1.23
CA ILE A 78 4.54 3.93 1.07
C ILE A 78 4.88 3.80 -0.41
N PRO A 79 5.86 4.55 -0.90
CA PRO A 79 6.30 4.41 -2.30
C PRO A 79 7.22 3.20 -2.47
N LEU A 80 7.07 2.49 -3.58
CA LEU A 80 7.86 1.30 -3.87
C LEU A 80 8.55 1.44 -5.23
N ARG A 81 9.79 0.99 -5.30
CA ARG A 81 10.52 0.93 -6.56
C ARG A 81 10.09 -0.28 -7.37
N ASN A 82 9.98 -1.41 -6.70
CA ASN A 82 9.48 -2.64 -7.31
C ASN A 82 8.21 -3.03 -6.56
N VAL A 83 7.07 -2.74 -7.18
CA VAL A 83 5.77 -2.96 -6.56
C VAL A 83 5.44 -4.43 -6.29
N MET A 84 6.18 -5.34 -6.91
CA MET A 84 5.97 -6.78 -6.73
C MET A 84 6.95 -7.41 -5.75
N SER A 85 7.85 -6.62 -5.16
CA SER A 85 8.85 -7.14 -4.23
C SER A 85 8.33 -7.17 -2.80
N ALA A 86 8.05 -8.36 -2.31
CA ALA A 86 7.61 -8.53 -0.91
C ALA A 86 8.70 -8.05 0.05
N LYS A 87 9.97 -8.26 -0.30
CA LYS A 87 11.07 -7.81 0.54
C LYS A 87 11.11 -6.30 0.67
N GLU A 88 10.91 -5.57 -0.44
CA GLU A 88 10.91 -4.13 -0.41
C GLU A 88 9.74 -3.62 0.44
N ILE A 89 8.57 -4.25 0.30
CA ILE A 89 7.39 -3.91 1.09
C ILE A 89 7.69 -4.10 2.57
N GLU A 90 8.28 -5.24 2.91
CA GLU A 90 8.64 -5.54 4.30
C GLU A 90 9.61 -4.50 4.85
N ASP A 91 10.67 -4.19 4.09
CA ASP A 91 11.68 -3.23 4.51
C ASP A 91 11.08 -1.83 4.68
N ALA A 92 10.19 -1.43 3.78
CA ALA A 92 9.55 -0.12 3.85
C ALA A 92 8.65 -0.03 5.09
N LEU A 93 7.94 -1.09 5.41
CA LEU A 93 7.09 -1.11 6.60
C LEU A 93 7.91 -1.08 7.89
N LYS A 94 9.06 -1.75 7.89
CA LYS A 94 9.96 -1.68 9.04
C LYS A 94 10.52 -0.28 9.23
N ALA A 95 10.90 0.37 8.13
CA ALA A 95 11.43 1.74 8.17
C ALA A 95 10.39 2.73 8.68
N ALA A 96 9.11 2.46 8.44
CA ALA A 96 8.01 3.30 8.89
C ALA A 96 7.49 2.91 10.29
N ASP A 97 8.15 1.91 10.92
CA ASP A 97 7.79 1.41 12.24
C ASP A 97 6.35 0.87 12.29
N LEU A 98 5.96 0.19 11.22
CA LEU A 98 4.62 -0.40 11.10
C LEU A 98 4.59 -1.91 11.33
N LEU A 99 5.74 -2.55 11.45
CA LEU A 99 5.85 -3.97 11.78
C LEU A 99 6.39 -4.14 13.20
N ASP A 100 5.93 -5.17 13.83
CA ASP A 100 6.37 -5.50 15.20
C ASP A 100 7.70 -6.23 15.21
#